data_82088b55021fba93ae594fd4c3ecfd46
#
_entry.id   82088b55021fba93ae594fd4c3ecfd46
#
_cell.length_a   1.000
_cell.length_b   1.000
_cell.length_c   1.000
_cell.angle_alpha   90.00
_cell.angle_beta   90.00
_cell.angle_gamma   90.00
#
_symmetry.space_group_name_H-M   'P 1'
#
loop_
_entity.id
_entity.type
_entity.pdbx_description
1 polymer ?
#
loop_
_entity_poly.entity_id
_entity_poly.type
_entity_poly.pdbx_seq_one_letter_code
_entity_poly.pdbx_strand_id
1 'polypeptide(L)'
;MKKIMLLLLVSAILTGIAAAQGYEIKVKIHHIPNDTVILGHHFNERLIPDDTVVLDHKCEGVFRGKEKLPVGMYFLFLPSRNYFDILIDGSQQFSIENDTSDFLKNMKITGSIENQIFHDYQELLNNASKEYKTLTEALEAAKGNEAKENEIKEKMKSIGQRVEKAYENQKAQYPNHFFSKFLTATRDVEVPASITDQTDRFYYYKAHYFDNFPLNYAPLIRTQLYQPKVEKYINNLCMQMPDSLIKECKMLIDQTRGNDELFRFMLAFLYNKYAKDENMYAENVYVELADIYCKEAKWDTDSFKSEVSKKVAKRKNCLVGHPSKDLLMRQLPNDTVRIEALRPFIDKMKDEGVPIEKAKPDFEARRNDVVRILNDLINHFGHTDLSVHSIPAKYKMVVFWEPDCSHCKEEMPKLFSFYKDTLNTIGCKVFAVYMNRSVDNFGDLHRHMNKWFDFVEKQKMFASGWYNLFNPFDQYRENFDVNSTPTFYLLDSKNEIIAKRISFHQMYELMKYLDEAEEKQKGK
;
A
#
# COMPACT_ATOMS: atom_id res chain seq x y z
N MET A 1 4.42 -3.21 -74.02
CA MET A 1 3.47 -3.03 -72.91
C MET A 1 3.19 -4.32 -72.13
N LYS A 2 3.01 -5.50 -72.73
CA LYS A 2 2.76 -6.76 -72.00
C LYS A 2 3.90 -7.26 -71.09
N LYS A 3 5.18 -6.98 -71.41
CA LYS A 3 6.33 -7.37 -70.56
C LYS A 3 6.53 -6.47 -69.33
N ILE A 4 6.13 -5.21 -69.38
CA ILE A 4 6.18 -4.27 -68.24
C ILE A 4 5.06 -4.54 -67.23
N MET A 5 3.89 -5.00 -67.72
CA MET A 5 2.76 -5.38 -66.86
C MET A 5 3.02 -6.69 -66.09
N LEU A 6 3.83 -7.60 -66.63
CA LEU A 6 4.21 -8.84 -65.94
C LEU A 6 5.25 -8.62 -64.84
N LEU A 7 6.15 -7.63 -65.01
CA LEU A 7 7.13 -7.24 -63.98
C LEU A 7 6.48 -6.51 -62.80
N LEU A 8 5.45 -5.70 -63.03
CA LEU A 8 4.67 -5.05 -61.99
C LEU A 8 3.77 -6.03 -61.20
N LEU A 9 3.28 -7.10 -61.84
CA LEU A 9 2.53 -8.15 -61.15
C LEU A 9 3.43 -9.06 -60.29
N VAL A 10 4.67 -9.30 -60.68
CA VAL A 10 5.63 -10.08 -59.87
C VAL A 10 6.19 -9.27 -58.71
N SER A 11 6.34 -7.93 -58.83
CA SER A 11 6.73 -7.07 -57.71
C SER A 11 5.59 -6.84 -56.70
N ALA A 12 4.32 -6.93 -57.13
CA ALA A 12 3.17 -6.84 -56.23
C ALA A 12 2.92 -8.13 -55.40
N ILE A 13 3.45 -9.27 -55.84
CA ILE A 13 3.34 -10.54 -55.09
C ILE A 13 4.47 -10.71 -54.06
N LEU A 14 5.55 -9.93 -54.13
CA LEU A 14 6.63 -9.93 -53.15
C LEU A 14 6.46 -8.92 -51.98
N THR A 15 5.43 -8.08 -52.03
CA THR A 15 5.01 -7.22 -50.89
C THR A 15 3.91 -7.88 -50.06
N GLY A 16 3.71 -9.17 -50.24
CA GLY A 16 2.75 -9.96 -49.49
C GLY A 16 3.33 -10.46 -48.17
N ILE A 17 2.73 -9.90 -47.13
CA ILE A 17 2.60 -10.53 -45.81
C ILE A 17 3.91 -10.60 -45.03
N ALA A 18 4.35 -9.47 -44.50
CA ALA A 18 4.79 -9.49 -43.13
C ALA A 18 3.55 -9.58 -42.24
N ALA A 19 2.84 -10.70 -42.28
CA ALA A 19 1.91 -11.06 -41.23
C ALA A 19 2.73 -11.00 -39.93
N ALA A 20 2.29 -10.26 -38.97
CA ALA A 20 2.91 -10.24 -37.66
C ALA A 20 3.01 -11.71 -37.21
N GLN A 21 4.21 -12.26 -37.28
CA GLN A 21 4.45 -13.65 -36.95
C GLN A 21 4.31 -13.73 -35.44
N GLY A 22 3.24 -14.38 -34.93
CA GLY A 22 3.02 -14.62 -33.52
C GLY A 22 4.17 -15.43 -32.89
N TYR A 23 3.90 -16.15 -31.84
CA TYR A 23 4.93 -17.03 -31.26
C TYR A 23 4.72 -18.49 -31.67
N GLU A 24 5.84 -19.23 -31.77
CA GLU A 24 5.89 -20.68 -31.88
C GLU A 24 7.06 -21.21 -31.06
N ILE A 25 6.76 -21.80 -29.90
CA ILE A 25 7.74 -22.34 -28.96
C ILE A 25 7.56 -23.84 -28.90
N LYS A 26 8.52 -24.58 -29.49
CA LYS A 26 8.53 -26.04 -29.44
C LYS A 26 9.19 -26.51 -28.17
N VAL A 27 8.55 -27.41 -27.46
CA VAL A 27 9.07 -27.96 -26.21
C VAL A 27 9.16 -29.48 -26.29
N LYS A 28 10.24 -30.03 -25.75
CA LYS A 28 10.43 -31.46 -25.53
C LYS A 28 10.94 -31.66 -24.12
N ILE A 29 10.11 -32.24 -23.23
CA ILE A 29 10.47 -32.47 -21.85
C ILE A 29 10.48 -33.97 -21.57
N HIS A 30 11.67 -34.54 -21.45
CA HIS A 30 11.84 -35.97 -21.25
C HIS A 30 11.16 -36.46 -19.96
N HIS A 31 10.71 -37.71 -19.98
CA HIS A 31 10.11 -38.46 -18.89
C HIS A 31 8.70 -38.04 -18.46
N ILE A 32 8.01 -37.17 -19.23
CA ILE A 32 6.61 -36.76 -18.96
C ILE A 32 5.73 -36.86 -20.22
N PRO A 33 5.59 -38.07 -20.82
CA PRO A 33 4.75 -38.26 -22.01
C PRO A 33 3.26 -38.07 -21.66
N ASN A 34 2.49 -37.49 -22.60
CA ASN A 34 1.05 -37.25 -22.49
C ASN A 34 0.65 -36.36 -21.28
N ASP A 35 1.57 -35.57 -20.78
CA ASP A 35 1.38 -34.72 -19.62
C ASP A 35 1.27 -33.23 -20.02
N THR A 36 0.79 -32.42 -19.12
CA THR A 36 0.48 -31.01 -19.38
C THR A 36 1.63 -30.10 -18.95
N VAL A 37 2.05 -29.20 -19.85
CA VAL A 37 3.03 -28.13 -19.55
C VAL A 37 2.35 -26.79 -19.74
N ILE A 38 2.60 -25.86 -18.81
CA ILE A 38 2.04 -24.50 -18.83
C ILE A 38 3.18 -23.53 -19.14
N LEU A 39 2.97 -22.67 -20.13
CA LEU A 39 3.75 -21.47 -20.36
C LEU A 39 3.11 -20.33 -19.56
N GLY A 40 3.89 -19.62 -18.78
CA GLY A 40 3.43 -18.43 -18.05
C GLY A 40 4.54 -17.41 -17.92
N HIS A 41 4.20 -16.23 -17.42
CA HIS A 41 5.15 -15.16 -17.18
C HIS A 41 5.22 -14.74 -15.72
N HIS A 42 6.36 -14.22 -15.31
CA HIS A 42 6.49 -13.52 -14.04
C HIS A 42 5.79 -12.17 -14.13
N PHE A 43 5.00 -11.83 -13.13
CA PHE A 43 4.47 -10.48 -12.94
C PHE A 43 4.78 -10.05 -11.51
N ASN A 44 5.94 -9.42 -11.35
CA ASN A 44 6.55 -9.23 -10.03
C ASN A 44 6.72 -10.57 -9.31
N GLU A 45 6.17 -10.75 -8.11
CA GLU A 45 6.24 -12.00 -7.34
C GLU A 45 5.20 -13.06 -7.75
N ARG A 46 4.36 -12.76 -8.75
CA ARG A 46 3.29 -13.67 -9.18
C ARG A 46 3.69 -14.42 -10.43
N LEU A 47 3.25 -15.68 -10.50
CA LEU A 47 3.33 -16.52 -11.69
C LEU A 47 1.96 -16.51 -12.37
N ILE A 48 1.90 -16.02 -13.60
CA ILE A 48 0.65 -15.90 -14.38
C ILE A 48 0.70 -16.85 -15.56
N PRO A 49 -0.23 -17.80 -15.69
CA PRO A 49 -0.30 -18.68 -16.86
C PRO A 49 -0.79 -17.93 -18.10
N ASP A 50 -0.17 -18.20 -19.25
CA ASP A 50 -0.51 -17.62 -20.54
C ASP A 50 -1.06 -18.66 -21.52
N ASP A 51 -0.46 -19.86 -21.57
CA ASP A 51 -0.80 -20.91 -22.54
C ASP A 51 -0.56 -22.30 -21.95
N THR A 52 -1.18 -23.32 -22.52
CA THR A 52 -1.09 -24.69 -22.03
C THR A 52 -0.99 -25.67 -23.22
N VAL A 53 -0.08 -26.64 -23.10
CA VAL A 53 0.07 -27.70 -24.11
C VAL A 53 0.11 -29.07 -23.44
N VAL A 54 -0.52 -30.05 -24.09
CA VAL A 54 -0.35 -31.48 -23.73
C VAL A 54 0.73 -32.05 -24.61
N LEU A 55 1.78 -32.61 -24.01
CA LEU A 55 2.85 -33.27 -24.71
C LEU A 55 2.35 -34.60 -25.34
N ASP A 56 2.92 -34.97 -26.44
CA ASP A 56 2.62 -36.25 -27.08
C ASP A 56 3.38 -37.44 -26.43
N HIS A 57 3.25 -38.65 -27.02
CA HIS A 57 3.93 -39.85 -26.53
C HIS A 57 5.47 -39.77 -26.66
N LYS A 58 6.01 -38.78 -27.41
CA LYS A 58 7.45 -38.49 -27.53
C LYS A 58 7.89 -37.37 -26.62
N CYS A 59 7.00 -36.91 -25.71
CA CYS A 59 7.21 -35.79 -24.83
C CYS A 59 7.37 -34.43 -25.56
N GLU A 60 6.76 -34.27 -26.73
CA GLU A 60 6.88 -33.10 -27.58
C GLU A 60 5.55 -32.31 -27.58
N GLY A 61 5.65 -30.96 -27.57
CA GLY A 61 4.52 -30.06 -27.66
C GLY A 61 4.89 -28.73 -28.29
N VAL A 62 3.91 -27.92 -28.67
CA VAL A 62 4.14 -26.61 -29.28
C VAL A 62 3.16 -25.59 -28.75
N PHE A 63 3.66 -24.55 -28.12
CA PHE A 63 2.90 -23.36 -27.81
C PHE A 63 2.83 -22.45 -29.04
N ARG A 64 1.63 -21.97 -29.39
CA ARG A 64 1.42 -21.14 -30.58
C ARG A 64 0.37 -20.08 -30.33
N GLY A 65 0.67 -18.84 -30.76
CA GLY A 65 -0.27 -17.75 -30.76
C GLY A 65 -0.14 -16.87 -32.01
N LYS A 66 -1.23 -16.18 -32.36
CA LYS A 66 -1.25 -15.26 -33.50
C LYS A 66 -0.53 -13.94 -33.23
N GLU A 67 -0.47 -13.54 -31.98
CA GLU A 67 0.17 -12.31 -31.52
C GLU A 67 1.47 -12.66 -30.77
N LYS A 68 2.43 -11.74 -30.81
CA LYS A 68 3.66 -11.91 -30.03
C LYS A 68 3.37 -11.78 -28.53
N LEU A 69 4.05 -12.60 -27.76
CA LEU A 69 4.09 -12.43 -26.30
C LEU A 69 4.85 -11.15 -25.93
N PRO A 70 4.46 -10.42 -24.91
CA PRO A 70 5.25 -9.32 -24.37
C PRO A 70 6.65 -9.78 -23.92
N VAL A 71 7.65 -8.94 -24.15
CA VAL A 71 9.03 -9.23 -23.73
C VAL A 71 9.13 -9.34 -22.22
N GLY A 72 9.89 -10.32 -21.71
CA GLY A 72 10.07 -10.53 -20.28
C GLY A 72 10.58 -11.92 -19.91
N MET A 73 10.54 -12.20 -18.62
CA MET A 73 10.87 -13.50 -18.05
C MET A 73 9.60 -14.36 -17.97
N TYR A 74 9.67 -15.51 -18.55
CA TYR A 74 8.62 -16.52 -18.60
C TYR A 74 9.09 -17.80 -17.92
N PHE A 75 8.19 -18.73 -17.71
CA PHE A 75 8.51 -20.04 -17.15
C PHE A 75 7.74 -21.15 -17.86
N LEU A 76 8.32 -22.34 -17.85
CA LEU A 76 7.63 -23.58 -18.20
C LEU A 76 7.35 -24.36 -16.92
N PHE A 77 6.07 -24.45 -16.56
CA PHE A 77 5.62 -25.11 -15.32
C PHE A 77 5.19 -26.55 -15.65
N LEU A 78 5.73 -27.50 -14.87
CA LEU A 78 5.61 -28.92 -15.08
C LEU A 78 4.64 -29.58 -14.09
N PRO A 79 4.12 -30.80 -14.40
CA PRO A 79 3.22 -31.54 -13.51
C PRO A 79 3.79 -31.82 -12.11
N SER A 80 5.11 -31.94 -12.03
CA SER A 80 5.85 -32.10 -10.75
C SER A 80 5.82 -30.87 -9.85
N ARG A 81 5.11 -29.79 -10.25
CA ARG A 81 5.07 -28.48 -9.59
C ARG A 81 6.42 -27.73 -9.57
N ASN A 82 7.36 -28.18 -10.36
CA ASN A 82 8.59 -27.47 -10.62
C ASN A 82 8.47 -26.65 -11.91
N TYR A 83 9.29 -25.64 -12.05
CA TYR A 83 9.38 -24.85 -13.27
C TYR A 83 10.83 -24.44 -13.55
N PHE A 84 11.10 -24.05 -14.76
CA PHE A 84 12.34 -23.37 -15.13
C PHE A 84 12.03 -22.13 -15.96
N ASP A 85 12.87 -21.13 -15.82
CA ASP A 85 12.69 -19.86 -16.49
C ASP A 85 13.24 -19.87 -17.90
N ILE A 86 12.56 -19.13 -18.78
CA ILE A 86 12.96 -18.84 -20.15
C ILE A 86 12.74 -17.34 -20.40
N LEU A 87 13.38 -16.81 -21.43
CA LEU A 87 13.21 -15.42 -21.83
C LEU A 87 12.45 -15.33 -23.14
N ILE A 88 11.51 -14.40 -23.18
CA ILE A 88 10.81 -14.02 -24.41
C ILE A 88 11.31 -12.64 -24.81
N ASP A 89 11.80 -12.55 -26.05
CA ASP A 89 12.30 -11.32 -26.66
C ASP A 89 11.66 -11.06 -28.04
N GLY A 90 12.38 -10.42 -28.94
CA GLY A 90 11.96 -10.15 -30.31
C GLY A 90 11.80 -11.41 -31.18
N SER A 91 12.59 -12.46 -30.91
CA SER A 91 12.56 -13.77 -31.63
C SER A 91 11.74 -14.77 -30.81
N GLN A 92 10.58 -15.13 -31.32
CA GLN A 92 9.64 -16.03 -30.66
C GLN A 92 9.36 -17.32 -31.44
N GLN A 93 10.33 -17.73 -32.25
CA GLN A 93 10.32 -18.96 -33.06
C GLN A 93 11.53 -19.79 -32.63
N PHE A 94 11.39 -20.65 -31.61
CA PHE A 94 12.51 -21.41 -31.07
C PHE A 94 12.05 -22.73 -30.45
N SER A 95 13.02 -23.58 -30.10
CA SER A 95 12.76 -24.85 -29.41
C SER A 95 13.61 -25.00 -28.15
N ILE A 96 13.01 -25.65 -27.15
CA ILE A 96 13.66 -26.05 -25.91
C ILE A 96 13.48 -27.55 -25.73
N GLU A 97 14.58 -28.25 -25.50
CA GLU A 97 14.60 -29.63 -25.02
C GLU A 97 15.17 -29.63 -23.60
N ASN A 98 14.55 -30.34 -22.68
CA ASN A 98 15.02 -30.42 -21.30
C ASN A 98 14.67 -31.77 -20.68
N ASP A 99 15.21 -32.01 -19.47
CA ASP A 99 15.04 -33.25 -18.71
C ASP A 99 14.69 -32.92 -17.25
N THR A 100 13.74 -33.64 -16.70
CA THR A 100 13.26 -33.40 -15.33
C THR A 100 14.27 -33.72 -14.23
N SER A 101 15.39 -34.38 -14.56
CA SER A 101 16.44 -34.74 -13.59
C SER A 101 17.37 -33.57 -13.24
N ASP A 102 17.67 -32.68 -14.18
CA ASP A 102 18.48 -31.47 -13.96
C ASP A 102 18.20 -30.46 -15.07
N PHE A 103 17.36 -29.48 -14.76
CA PHE A 103 16.91 -28.45 -15.72
C PHE A 103 18.05 -27.60 -16.29
N LEU A 104 19.06 -27.33 -15.50
CA LEU A 104 20.17 -26.50 -15.95
C LEU A 104 21.15 -27.26 -16.84
N LYS A 105 21.51 -28.48 -16.43
CA LYS A 105 22.51 -29.27 -17.15
C LYS A 105 21.99 -29.85 -18.47
N ASN A 106 20.70 -30.18 -18.54
CA ASN A 106 20.13 -30.94 -19.67
C ASN A 106 19.39 -30.05 -20.67
N MET A 107 19.38 -28.73 -20.46
CA MET A 107 18.70 -27.78 -21.35
C MET A 107 19.42 -27.63 -22.67
N LYS A 108 18.70 -27.78 -23.77
CA LYS A 108 19.17 -27.49 -25.13
C LYS A 108 18.23 -26.49 -25.79
N ILE A 109 18.77 -25.42 -26.30
CA ILE A 109 18.03 -24.31 -26.88
C ILE A 109 18.44 -24.15 -28.34
N THR A 110 17.46 -24.02 -29.23
CA THR A 110 17.71 -23.79 -30.67
C THR A 110 16.79 -22.66 -31.15
N GLY A 111 17.36 -21.66 -31.82
CA GLY A 111 16.60 -20.56 -32.44
C GLY A 111 16.39 -19.34 -31.55
N SER A 112 16.88 -19.34 -30.29
CA SER A 112 16.86 -18.17 -29.42
C SER A 112 18.25 -17.89 -28.84
N ILE A 113 18.87 -16.82 -29.31
CA ILE A 113 20.14 -16.32 -28.74
C ILE A 113 19.92 -15.84 -27.30
N GLU A 114 18.82 -15.17 -27.01
CA GLU A 114 18.47 -14.68 -25.70
C GLU A 114 18.47 -15.79 -24.63
N ASN A 115 17.79 -16.89 -24.94
CA ASN A 115 17.75 -18.05 -24.04
C ASN A 115 19.10 -18.76 -23.94
N GLN A 116 19.88 -18.79 -25.01
CA GLN A 116 21.21 -19.41 -25.00
C GLN A 116 22.14 -18.69 -24.04
N ILE A 117 22.23 -17.35 -24.15
CA ILE A 117 23.09 -16.54 -23.27
C ILE A 117 22.59 -16.52 -21.83
N PHE A 118 21.28 -16.57 -21.64
CA PHE A 118 20.68 -16.68 -20.28
C PHE A 118 21.09 -18.02 -19.64
N HIS A 119 20.98 -19.11 -20.35
CA HIS A 119 21.39 -20.43 -19.88
C HIS A 119 22.90 -20.50 -19.59
N ASP A 120 23.76 -20.03 -20.50
CA ASP A 120 25.21 -20.00 -20.29
C ASP A 120 25.60 -19.20 -19.05
N TYR A 121 24.90 -18.09 -18.80
CA TYR A 121 25.12 -17.28 -17.61
C TYR A 121 24.63 -17.97 -16.32
N GLN A 122 23.50 -18.68 -16.36
CA GLN A 122 23.02 -19.49 -15.24
C GLN A 122 23.99 -20.63 -14.90
N GLU A 123 24.58 -21.31 -15.92
CA GLU A 123 25.62 -22.32 -15.71
C GLU A 123 26.87 -21.72 -15.05
N LEU A 124 27.31 -20.55 -15.53
CA LEU A 124 28.43 -19.82 -14.93
C LEU A 124 28.18 -19.54 -13.45
N LEU A 125 26.99 -19.00 -13.11
CA LEU A 125 26.65 -18.66 -11.72
C LEU A 125 26.55 -19.92 -10.84
N ASN A 126 25.95 -21.00 -11.34
CA ASN A 126 25.84 -22.26 -10.62
C ASN A 126 27.23 -22.85 -10.30
N ASN A 127 28.14 -22.85 -11.28
CA ASN A 127 29.51 -23.34 -11.13
C ASN A 127 30.31 -22.43 -10.15
N ALA A 128 30.17 -21.11 -10.30
CA ALA A 128 30.79 -20.13 -9.39
C ALA A 128 30.29 -20.30 -7.94
N SER A 129 28.99 -20.54 -7.75
CA SER A 129 28.40 -20.78 -6.42
C SER A 129 28.94 -22.06 -5.76
N LYS A 130 29.02 -23.16 -6.53
CA LYS A 130 29.60 -24.43 -6.03
C LYS A 130 31.05 -24.27 -5.61
N GLU A 131 31.86 -23.63 -6.48
CA GLU A 131 33.28 -23.36 -6.22
C GLU A 131 33.45 -22.45 -5.00
N TYR A 132 32.65 -21.39 -4.88
CA TYR A 132 32.69 -20.46 -3.75
C TYR A 132 32.33 -21.17 -2.45
N LYS A 133 31.32 -22.05 -2.43
CA LYS A 133 30.95 -22.87 -1.26
C LYS A 133 32.12 -23.76 -0.81
N THR A 134 32.76 -24.47 -1.74
CA THR A 134 33.92 -25.31 -1.43
C THR A 134 35.08 -24.50 -0.84
N LEU A 135 35.32 -23.30 -1.40
CA LEU A 135 36.37 -22.41 -0.87
C LEU A 135 36.01 -21.83 0.51
N THR A 136 34.74 -21.60 0.79
CA THR A 136 34.27 -21.16 2.12
C THR A 136 34.54 -22.24 3.18
N GLU A 137 34.25 -23.50 2.87
CA GLU A 137 34.54 -24.64 3.74
C GLU A 137 36.06 -24.79 3.96
N ALA A 138 36.86 -24.63 2.89
CA ALA A 138 38.31 -24.66 2.98
C ALA A 138 38.89 -23.49 3.79
N LEU A 139 38.30 -22.30 3.71
CA LEU A 139 38.70 -21.12 4.48
C LEU A 139 38.46 -21.34 5.97
N GLU A 140 37.35 -21.93 6.35
CA GLU A 140 37.07 -22.29 7.76
C GLU A 140 38.08 -23.31 8.28
N ALA A 141 38.44 -24.31 7.47
CA ALA A 141 39.43 -25.31 7.85
C ALA A 141 40.88 -24.75 7.91
N ALA A 142 41.16 -23.65 7.22
CA ALA A 142 42.48 -22.99 7.20
C ALA A 142 42.64 -21.94 8.30
N LYS A 143 41.67 -21.72 9.17
CA LYS A 143 41.74 -20.72 10.26
C LYS A 143 42.99 -20.88 11.09
N GLY A 144 43.72 -19.76 11.24
CA GLY A 144 45.00 -19.70 11.96
C GLY A 144 46.22 -19.95 11.09
N ASN A 145 46.02 -20.21 9.77
CA ASN A 145 47.12 -20.29 8.80
C ASN A 145 46.97 -19.15 7.77
N GLU A 146 47.55 -18.01 8.06
CA GLU A 146 47.41 -16.77 7.29
C GLU A 146 47.78 -16.96 5.80
N ALA A 147 48.84 -17.73 5.50
CA ALA A 147 49.24 -17.97 4.10
C ALA A 147 48.16 -18.72 3.30
N LYS A 148 47.54 -19.77 3.89
CA LYS A 148 46.45 -20.52 3.26
C LYS A 148 45.17 -19.70 3.17
N GLU A 149 44.85 -18.94 4.23
CA GLU A 149 43.67 -18.06 4.19
C GLU A 149 43.76 -17.05 3.04
N ASN A 150 44.94 -16.42 2.87
CA ASN A 150 45.15 -15.46 1.80
C ASN A 150 45.09 -16.09 0.42
N GLU A 151 45.64 -17.28 0.22
CA GLU A 151 45.53 -18.03 -1.05
C GLU A 151 44.05 -18.31 -1.39
N ILE A 152 43.25 -18.76 -0.41
CA ILE A 152 41.83 -19.06 -0.61
C ILE A 152 41.03 -17.78 -0.91
N LYS A 153 41.28 -16.69 -0.20
CA LYS A 153 40.67 -15.37 -0.47
C LYS A 153 40.96 -14.87 -1.88
N GLU A 154 42.19 -15.03 -2.39
CA GLU A 154 42.49 -14.68 -3.78
C GLU A 154 41.75 -15.55 -4.80
N LYS A 155 41.55 -16.85 -4.53
CA LYS A 155 40.71 -17.73 -5.37
C LYS A 155 39.25 -17.28 -5.35
N MET A 156 38.69 -16.94 -4.17
CA MET A 156 37.32 -16.41 -4.06
C MET A 156 37.17 -15.09 -4.82
N LYS A 157 38.14 -14.20 -4.74
CA LYS A 157 38.16 -12.95 -5.49
C LYS A 157 38.18 -13.18 -7.00
N SER A 158 38.94 -14.18 -7.48
CA SER A 158 39.00 -14.53 -8.90
C SER A 158 37.65 -15.03 -9.44
N ILE A 159 36.83 -15.70 -8.62
CA ILE A 159 35.46 -16.09 -9.00
C ILE A 159 34.61 -14.83 -9.24
N GLY A 160 34.65 -13.87 -8.34
CA GLY A 160 33.95 -12.59 -8.49
C GLY A 160 34.36 -11.85 -9.78
N GLN A 161 35.66 -11.78 -10.06
CA GLN A 161 36.19 -11.17 -11.29
C GLN A 161 35.72 -11.88 -12.57
N ARG A 162 35.61 -13.22 -12.53
CA ARG A 162 35.10 -14.01 -13.66
C ARG A 162 33.61 -13.71 -13.93
N VAL A 163 32.80 -13.65 -12.89
CA VAL A 163 31.36 -13.28 -13.00
C VAL A 163 31.20 -11.84 -13.49
N GLU A 164 32.01 -10.92 -12.98
CA GLU A 164 32.00 -9.52 -13.40
C GLU A 164 32.38 -9.37 -14.88
N LYS A 165 33.43 -10.03 -15.29
CA LYS A 165 33.85 -10.04 -16.71
C LYS A 165 32.78 -10.62 -17.64
N ALA A 166 32.03 -11.64 -17.19
CA ALA A 166 30.94 -12.22 -17.97
C ALA A 166 29.78 -11.21 -18.13
N TYR A 167 29.46 -10.47 -17.05
CA TYR A 167 28.48 -9.38 -17.10
C TYR A 167 28.89 -8.28 -18.08
N GLU A 168 30.12 -7.78 -17.99
CA GLU A 168 30.61 -6.73 -18.88
C GLU A 168 30.64 -7.18 -20.34
N ASN A 169 31.07 -8.42 -20.62
CA ASN A 169 31.04 -9.00 -21.95
C ASN A 169 29.61 -9.08 -22.49
N GLN A 170 28.66 -9.54 -21.67
CA GLN A 170 27.25 -9.64 -22.05
C GLN A 170 26.67 -8.27 -22.41
N LYS A 171 26.91 -7.26 -21.59
CA LYS A 171 26.47 -5.88 -21.80
C LYS A 171 27.09 -5.27 -23.06
N ALA A 172 28.37 -5.52 -23.31
CA ALA A 172 29.08 -5.00 -24.48
C ALA A 172 28.62 -5.66 -25.78
N GLN A 173 28.42 -6.99 -25.77
CA GLN A 173 28.11 -7.79 -26.95
C GLN A 173 26.62 -7.69 -27.34
N TYR A 174 25.72 -7.59 -26.34
CA TYR A 174 24.27 -7.63 -26.50
C TYR A 174 23.54 -6.49 -25.78
N PRO A 175 23.90 -5.20 -25.99
CA PRO A 175 23.40 -4.06 -25.18
C PRO A 175 21.88 -3.87 -25.27
N ASN A 176 21.26 -4.31 -26.35
CA ASN A 176 19.82 -4.12 -26.61
C ASN A 176 18.96 -5.32 -26.22
N HIS A 177 19.58 -6.46 -25.85
CA HIS A 177 18.85 -7.64 -25.41
C HIS A 177 18.20 -7.42 -24.05
N PHE A 178 17.05 -8.05 -23.86
CA PHE A 178 16.34 -8.01 -22.58
C PHE A 178 17.20 -8.50 -21.44
N PHE A 179 17.92 -9.62 -21.65
CA PHE A 179 18.78 -10.19 -20.60
C PHE A 179 19.87 -9.23 -20.12
N SER A 180 20.50 -8.50 -21.02
CA SER A 180 21.52 -7.48 -20.64
C SER A 180 20.93 -6.35 -19.81
N LYS A 181 19.71 -5.90 -20.15
CA LYS A 181 18.98 -4.89 -19.37
C LYS A 181 18.52 -5.44 -18.02
N PHE A 182 18.08 -6.69 -18.00
CA PHE A 182 17.72 -7.39 -16.75
C PHE A 182 18.94 -7.52 -15.82
N LEU A 183 20.08 -7.98 -16.33
CA LEU A 183 21.32 -8.05 -15.54
C LEU A 183 21.74 -6.69 -15.01
N THR A 184 21.65 -5.64 -15.82
CA THR A 184 21.94 -4.27 -15.37
C THR A 184 20.99 -3.84 -14.25
N ALA A 185 19.70 -4.18 -14.36
CA ALA A 185 18.69 -3.87 -13.36
C ALA A 185 18.90 -4.59 -12.02
N THR A 186 19.63 -5.70 -11.99
CA THR A 186 20.00 -6.38 -10.73
C THR A 186 21.11 -5.67 -9.96
N ARG A 187 21.82 -4.74 -10.59
CA ARG A 187 22.97 -4.05 -10.00
C ARG A 187 22.54 -2.85 -9.16
N ASP A 188 23.13 -2.73 -7.98
CA ASP A 188 23.02 -1.51 -7.20
C ASP A 188 23.94 -0.41 -7.77
N VAL A 189 23.63 0.82 -7.42
CA VAL A 189 24.45 1.98 -7.77
C VAL A 189 25.68 2.04 -6.87
N GLU A 190 26.84 2.22 -7.46
CA GLU A 190 28.09 2.42 -6.73
C GLU A 190 28.26 3.89 -6.36
N VAL A 191 28.39 4.18 -5.08
CA VAL A 191 28.71 5.53 -4.61
C VAL A 191 30.22 5.78 -4.76
N PRO A 192 30.64 6.84 -5.48
CA PRO A 192 32.05 7.15 -5.67
C PRO A 192 32.83 7.20 -4.36
N ALA A 193 34.02 6.60 -4.35
CA ALA A 193 34.87 6.58 -3.16
C ALA A 193 35.31 7.98 -2.70
N SER A 194 35.24 8.98 -3.59
CA SER A 194 35.49 10.38 -3.27
C SER A 194 34.46 11.02 -2.34
N ILE A 195 33.24 10.46 -2.28
CA ILE A 195 32.18 10.91 -1.36
C ILE A 195 32.36 10.15 -0.05
N THR A 196 32.88 10.82 0.97
CA THR A 196 33.24 10.21 2.27
C THR A 196 32.21 10.48 3.37
N ASP A 197 31.49 11.60 3.32
CA ASP A 197 30.43 11.92 4.27
C ASP A 197 29.22 10.97 4.11
N GLN A 198 28.70 10.46 5.23
CA GLN A 198 27.62 9.46 5.22
C GLN A 198 26.31 10.03 4.68
N THR A 199 26.03 11.29 4.96
CA THR A 199 24.82 11.98 4.50
C THR A 199 24.88 12.22 2.99
N ASP A 200 26.03 12.68 2.50
CA ASP A 200 26.25 12.89 1.05
C ASP A 200 26.21 11.56 0.29
N ARG A 201 26.76 10.48 0.87
CA ARG A 201 26.66 9.12 0.31
C ARG A 201 25.21 8.67 0.18
N PHE A 202 24.40 8.90 1.20
CA PHE A 202 22.98 8.57 1.18
C PHE A 202 22.22 9.35 0.08
N TYR A 203 22.44 10.66 0.01
CA TYR A 203 21.76 11.48 -1.01
C TYR A 203 22.22 11.14 -2.43
N TYR A 204 23.52 10.86 -2.63
CA TYR A 204 24.02 10.37 -3.91
C TYR A 204 23.33 9.06 -4.30
N TYR A 205 23.34 8.07 -3.40
CA TYR A 205 22.69 6.77 -3.65
C TYR A 205 21.22 6.92 -3.98
N LYS A 206 20.49 7.74 -3.22
CA LYS A 206 19.08 8.02 -3.48
C LYS A 206 18.84 8.67 -4.84
N ALA A 207 19.63 9.67 -5.19
CA ALA A 207 19.50 10.41 -6.46
C ALA A 207 19.74 9.52 -7.68
N HIS A 208 20.64 8.55 -7.56
CA HIS A 208 21.05 7.64 -8.62
C HIS A 208 20.38 6.25 -8.56
N TYR A 209 19.46 6.03 -7.61
CA TYR A 209 18.91 4.71 -7.29
C TYR A 209 18.31 3.95 -8.49
N PHE A 210 17.76 4.67 -9.46
CA PHE A 210 17.16 4.12 -10.66
C PHE A 210 18.05 4.17 -11.90
N ASP A 211 19.31 4.59 -11.84
CA ASP A 211 20.20 4.70 -13.00
C ASP A 211 20.39 3.35 -13.73
N ASN A 212 20.51 2.28 -12.97
CA ASN A 212 20.58 0.93 -13.50
C ASN A 212 19.19 0.28 -13.73
N PHE A 213 18.11 0.95 -13.35
CA PHE A 213 16.75 0.40 -13.34
C PHE A 213 15.77 1.38 -13.99
N PRO A 214 15.66 1.41 -15.33
CA PRO A 214 14.77 2.34 -16.00
C PRO A 214 13.30 2.00 -15.72
N LEU A 215 12.62 2.85 -14.93
CA LEU A 215 11.22 2.67 -14.53
C LEU A 215 10.23 2.64 -15.71
N ASN A 216 10.62 3.17 -16.87
CA ASN A 216 9.82 3.17 -18.09
C ASN A 216 10.10 1.98 -19.04
N TYR A 217 10.93 1.02 -18.64
CA TYR A 217 11.21 -0.17 -19.43
C TYR A 217 10.26 -1.30 -19.04
N ALA A 218 9.18 -1.45 -19.82
CA ALA A 218 8.08 -2.38 -19.54
C ALA A 218 8.48 -3.85 -19.31
N PRO A 219 9.48 -4.43 -20.02
CA PRO A 219 9.84 -5.82 -19.78
C PRO A 219 10.25 -6.15 -18.33
N LEU A 220 10.74 -5.17 -17.56
CA LEU A 220 11.11 -5.39 -16.14
C LEU A 220 9.93 -5.71 -15.24
N ILE A 221 8.69 -5.34 -15.59
CA ILE A 221 7.50 -5.71 -14.81
C ILE A 221 7.25 -7.22 -14.84
N ARG A 222 7.69 -7.87 -15.93
CA ARG A 222 7.69 -9.33 -16.08
C ARG A 222 8.95 -9.95 -15.53
N THR A 223 9.39 -9.47 -14.38
CA THR A 223 10.48 -10.04 -13.57
C THR A 223 10.12 -9.90 -12.10
N GLN A 224 10.89 -10.52 -11.23
CA GLN A 224 10.74 -10.39 -9.78
C GLN A 224 11.37 -9.09 -9.23
N LEU A 225 11.86 -8.18 -10.08
CA LEU A 225 12.65 -7.02 -9.64
C LEU A 225 11.84 -5.75 -9.45
N TYR A 226 10.77 -5.54 -10.24
CA TYR A 226 10.15 -4.22 -10.38
C TYR A 226 9.49 -3.73 -9.09
N GLN A 227 8.60 -4.52 -8.53
CA GLN A 227 7.90 -4.15 -7.30
C GLN A 227 8.86 -4.01 -6.10
N PRO A 228 9.76 -4.97 -5.80
CA PRO A 228 10.70 -4.83 -4.69
C PRO A 228 11.63 -3.62 -4.82
N LYS A 229 12.04 -3.25 -6.05
CA LYS A 229 12.85 -2.05 -6.28
C LYS A 229 12.11 -0.78 -5.92
N VAL A 230 10.83 -0.65 -6.30
CA VAL A 230 9.98 0.48 -5.95
C VAL A 230 9.68 0.51 -4.44
N GLU A 231 9.39 -0.65 -3.85
CA GLU A 231 9.14 -0.76 -2.40
C GLU A 231 10.36 -0.35 -1.57
N LYS A 232 11.55 -0.82 -1.92
CA LYS A 232 12.80 -0.45 -1.25
C LYS A 232 13.04 1.06 -1.34
N TYR A 233 12.77 1.69 -2.49
CA TYR A 233 12.88 3.14 -2.64
C TYR A 233 11.95 3.88 -1.68
N ILE A 234 10.66 3.57 -1.71
CA ILE A 234 9.64 4.24 -0.89
C ILE A 234 9.91 4.01 0.61
N ASN A 235 10.19 2.77 1.00
CA ASN A 235 10.27 2.42 2.43
C ASN A 235 11.59 2.83 3.08
N ASN A 236 12.70 2.82 2.32
CA ASN A 236 14.03 2.95 2.91
C ASN A 236 14.76 4.24 2.51
N LEU A 237 14.39 4.85 1.37
CA LEU A 237 15.10 6.03 0.85
C LEU A 237 14.28 7.31 0.89
N CYS A 238 12.96 7.19 1.03
CA CYS A 238 12.09 8.35 1.15
C CYS A 238 11.89 8.73 2.62
N MET A 239 11.86 10.04 2.88
CA MET A 239 11.45 10.55 4.18
C MET A 239 9.99 10.18 4.42
N GLN A 240 9.70 9.53 5.57
CA GLN A 240 8.37 9.01 5.90
C GLN A 240 7.42 10.11 6.40
N MET A 241 7.42 11.25 5.71
CA MET A 241 6.51 12.38 5.94
C MET A 241 5.56 12.53 4.75
N PRO A 242 4.29 12.90 4.97
CA PRO A 242 3.27 12.92 3.92
C PRO A 242 3.70 13.67 2.65
N ASP A 243 4.15 14.90 2.78
CA ASP A 243 4.52 15.74 1.63
C ASP A 243 5.67 15.16 0.82
N SER A 244 6.67 14.57 1.51
CA SER A 244 7.78 13.89 0.85
C SER A 244 7.29 12.65 0.10
N LEU A 245 6.49 11.80 0.74
CA LEU A 245 5.96 10.58 0.14
C LEU A 245 5.04 10.89 -1.05
N ILE A 246 4.19 11.91 -0.94
CA ILE A 246 3.32 12.37 -2.03
C ILE A 246 4.15 12.79 -3.24
N LYS A 247 5.20 13.58 -3.02
CA LYS A 247 6.11 14.04 -4.08
C LYS A 247 6.79 12.86 -4.77
N GLU A 248 7.33 11.92 -3.99
CA GLU A 248 8.04 10.75 -4.52
C GLU A 248 7.08 9.79 -5.26
N CYS A 249 5.88 9.56 -4.73
CA CYS A 249 4.86 8.75 -5.41
C CYS A 249 4.44 9.37 -6.75
N LYS A 250 4.23 10.69 -6.80
CA LYS A 250 3.91 11.40 -8.05
C LYS A 250 5.05 11.29 -9.06
N MET A 251 6.30 11.42 -8.63
CA MET A 251 7.47 11.23 -9.50
C MET A 251 7.51 9.82 -10.09
N LEU A 252 7.31 8.78 -9.29
CA LEU A 252 7.27 7.39 -9.75
C LEU A 252 6.16 7.15 -10.78
N ILE A 253 4.95 7.68 -10.53
CA ILE A 253 3.83 7.59 -11.46
C ILE A 253 4.16 8.30 -12.77
N ASP A 254 4.71 9.52 -12.71
CA ASP A 254 5.01 10.33 -13.89
C ASP A 254 6.07 9.68 -14.78
N GLN A 255 7.06 9.02 -14.21
CA GLN A 255 8.07 8.28 -14.98
C GLN A 255 7.51 7.08 -15.75
N THR A 256 6.34 6.58 -15.38
CA THR A 256 5.70 5.44 -16.07
C THR A 256 4.65 5.85 -17.11
N ARG A 257 4.28 7.13 -17.21
CA ARG A 257 3.19 7.62 -18.10
C ARG A 257 3.37 7.32 -19.59
N GLY A 258 4.59 7.08 -20.03
CA GLY A 258 4.88 6.71 -21.43
C GLY A 258 4.53 5.27 -21.79
N ASN A 259 4.08 4.45 -20.84
CA ASN A 259 3.70 3.06 -21.04
C ASN A 259 2.46 2.73 -20.20
N ASP A 260 1.35 2.36 -20.85
CA ASP A 260 0.06 2.13 -20.19
C ASP A 260 0.10 1.01 -19.15
N GLU A 261 0.88 -0.05 -19.39
CA GLU A 261 0.99 -1.18 -18.47
C GLU A 261 1.73 -0.79 -17.19
N LEU A 262 2.88 -0.12 -17.34
CA LEU A 262 3.66 0.37 -16.21
C LEU A 262 2.92 1.45 -15.41
N PHE A 263 2.25 2.37 -16.10
CA PHE A 263 1.45 3.40 -15.47
C PHE A 263 0.30 2.81 -14.65
N ARG A 264 -0.44 1.85 -15.24
CA ARG A 264 -1.51 1.13 -14.56
C ARG A 264 -0.97 0.40 -13.32
N PHE A 265 0.14 -0.32 -13.46
CA PHE A 265 0.76 -1.02 -12.35
C PHE A 265 1.18 -0.04 -11.24
N MET A 266 1.96 1.00 -11.56
CA MET A 266 2.51 1.93 -10.59
C MET A 266 1.42 2.65 -9.81
N LEU A 267 0.41 3.18 -10.51
CA LEU A 267 -0.69 3.89 -9.88
C LEU A 267 -1.52 2.96 -9.00
N ALA A 268 -1.88 1.77 -9.49
CA ALA A 268 -2.65 0.80 -8.70
C ALA A 268 -1.85 0.27 -7.50
N PHE A 269 -0.56 0.01 -7.67
CA PHE A 269 0.33 -0.47 -6.61
C PHE A 269 0.45 0.55 -5.48
N LEU A 270 0.78 1.80 -5.79
CA LEU A 270 0.93 2.86 -4.79
C LEU A 270 -0.40 3.19 -4.11
N TYR A 271 -1.49 3.29 -4.88
CA TYR A 271 -2.83 3.47 -4.34
C TYR A 271 -3.20 2.36 -3.33
N ASN A 272 -3.02 1.10 -3.71
CA ASN A 272 -3.36 -0.04 -2.83
C ASN A 272 -2.44 -0.14 -1.60
N LYS A 273 -1.16 0.21 -1.73
CA LYS A 273 -0.22 0.28 -0.61
C LYS A 273 -0.74 1.20 0.47
N TYR A 274 -1.04 2.46 0.12
CA TYR A 274 -1.47 3.46 1.09
C TYR A 274 -2.95 3.34 1.49
N ALA A 275 -3.79 2.68 0.69
CA ALA A 275 -5.17 2.37 1.07
C ALA A 275 -5.28 1.35 2.21
N LYS A 276 -4.25 0.50 2.38
CA LYS A 276 -4.17 -0.55 3.41
C LYS A 276 -3.28 -0.18 4.59
N ASP A 277 -2.52 0.89 4.47
CA ASP A 277 -1.61 1.33 5.52
C ASP A 277 -2.40 1.99 6.66
N GLU A 278 -2.22 1.51 7.88
CA GLU A 278 -2.92 1.99 9.08
C GLU A 278 -2.21 3.17 9.76
N ASN A 279 -1.03 3.56 9.26
CA ASN A 279 -0.32 4.72 9.77
C ASN A 279 -1.16 6.00 9.53
N MET A 280 -1.31 6.83 10.55
CA MET A 280 -2.13 8.04 10.47
C MET A 280 -1.65 9.03 9.37
N TYR A 281 -0.35 9.03 9.04
CA TYR A 281 0.22 9.84 7.96
C TYR A 281 0.01 9.25 6.57
N ALA A 282 -0.16 7.93 6.46
CA ALA A 282 -0.39 7.25 5.20
C ALA A 282 -1.71 7.67 4.54
N GLU A 283 -2.69 8.09 5.35
CA GLU A 283 -3.98 8.55 4.84
C GLU A 283 -3.86 9.83 3.99
N ASN A 284 -2.93 10.72 4.32
CA ASN A 284 -2.66 11.92 3.53
C ASN A 284 -2.15 11.53 2.13
N VAL A 285 -1.24 10.55 2.07
CA VAL A 285 -0.73 10.02 0.79
C VAL A 285 -1.83 9.30 0.01
N TYR A 286 -2.63 8.47 0.70
CA TYR A 286 -3.77 7.78 0.10
C TYR A 286 -4.74 8.73 -0.58
N VAL A 287 -5.12 9.81 0.08
CA VAL A 287 -6.09 10.79 -0.44
C VAL A 287 -5.58 11.41 -1.75
N GLU A 288 -4.32 11.81 -1.82
CA GLU A 288 -3.71 12.36 -3.03
C GLU A 288 -3.64 11.33 -4.17
N LEU A 289 -3.22 10.11 -3.86
CA LEU A 289 -3.16 9.03 -4.85
C LEU A 289 -4.55 8.62 -5.35
N ALA A 290 -5.55 8.62 -4.48
CA ALA A 290 -6.93 8.31 -4.84
C ALA A 290 -7.53 9.38 -5.77
N ASP A 291 -7.17 10.65 -5.58
CA ASP A 291 -7.58 11.72 -6.52
C ASP A 291 -6.98 11.51 -7.91
N ILE A 292 -5.70 11.13 -8.01
CA ILE A 292 -5.05 10.78 -9.28
C ILE A 292 -5.74 9.54 -9.87
N TYR A 293 -5.96 8.53 -9.07
CA TYR A 293 -6.60 7.28 -9.49
C TYR A 293 -7.99 7.52 -10.07
N CYS A 294 -8.84 8.26 -9.37
CA CYS A 294 -10.19 8.57 -9.85
C CYS A 294 -10.20 9.34 -11.18
N LYS A 295 -9.21 10.20 -11.40
CA LYS A 295 -9.10 10.99 -12.64
C LYS A 295 -8.52 10.19 -13.81
N GLU A 296 -7.53 9.34 -13.56
CA GLU A 296 -6.67 8.78 -14.60
C GLU A 296 -6.82 7.27 -14.82
N ALA A 297 -7.40 6.50 -13.88
CA ALA A 297 -7.61 5.07 -14.02
C ALA A 297 -8.77 4.78 -15.01
N LYS A 298 -8.45 4.77 -16.30
CA LYS A 298 -9.41 4.48 -17.38
C LYS A 298 -9.84 3.02 -17.44
N TRP A 299 -9.15 2.13 -16.76
CA TRP A 299 -9.44 0.69 -16.68
C TRP A 299 -10.46 0.31 -15.63
N ASP A 300 -10.88 1.25 -14.78
CA ASP A 300 -11.87 1.01 -13.73
C ASP A 300 -13.23 1.62 -14.04
N THR A 301 -14.27 1.07 -13.39
CA THR A 301 -15.66 1.52 -13.57
C THR A 301 -15.93 2.86 -12.89
N ASP A 302 -16.84 3.65 -13.46
CA ASP A 302 -17.24 4.91 -12.84
C ASP A 302 -17.93 4.72 -11.48
N SER A 303 -18.63 3.59 -11.28
CA SER A 303 -19.21 3.21 -9.98
C SER A 303 -18.12 3.09 -8.91
N PHE A 304 -17.05 2.32 -9.17
CA PHE A 304 -15.95 2.16 -8.24
C PHE A 304 -15.27 3.50 -7.93
N LYS A 305 -14.96 4.29 -8.96
CA LYS A 305 -14.36 5.62 -8.79
C LYS A 305 -15.23 6.56 -7.98
N SER A 306 -16.56 6.49 -8.16
CA SER A 306 -17.52 7.28 -7.35
C SER A 306 -17.49 6.88 -5.87
N GLU A 307 -17.42 5.59 -5.56
CA GLU A 307 -17.30 5.12 -4.17
C GLU A 307 -15.98 5.56 -3.52
N VAL A 308 -14.87 5.44 -4.26
CA VAL A 308 -13.56 5.94 -3.80
C VAL A 308 -13.63 7.44 -3.53
N SER A 309 -14.21 8.23 -4.45
CA SER A 309 -14.33 9.69 -4.30
C SER A 309 -15.16 10.08 -3.08
N LYS A 310 -16.27 9.39 -2.80
CA LYS A 310 -17.08 9.62 -1.59
C LYS A 310 -16.30 9.34 -0.31
N LYS A 311 -15.55 8.25 -0.28
CA LYS A 311 -14.69 7.89 0.85
C LYS A 311 -13.58 8.90 1.07
N VAL A 312 -12.93 9.33 -0.01
CA VAL A 312 -11.88 10.35 0.01
C VAL A 312 -12.40 11.70 0.48
N ALA A 313 -13.58 12.11 0.05
CA ALA A 313 -14.19 13.38 0.47
C ALA A 313 -14.36 13.46 2.00
N LYS A 314 -14.77 12.37 2.66
CA LYS A 314 -14.85 12.30 4.13
C LYS A 314 -13.47 12.37 4.78
N ARG A 315 -12.49 11.62 4.26
CA ARG A 315 -11.13 11.58 4.81
C ARG A 315 -10.41 12.91 4.70
N LYS A 316 -10.64 13.67 3.63
CA LYS A 316 -10.09 15.03 3.46
C LYS A 316 -10.45 15.99 4.60
N ASN A 317 -11.59 15.78 5.27
CA ASN A 317 -12.02 16.63 6.38
C ASN A 317 -11.24 16.39 7.68
N CYS A 318 -10.48 15.29 7.77
CA CYS A 318 -9.84 14.89 9.03
C CYS A 318 -8.41 14.36 8.84
N LEU A 319 -7.65 14.92 7.89
CA LEU A 319 -6.24 14.59 7.70
C LEU A 319 -5.36 15.17 8.81
N VAL A 320 -4.33 14.44 9.20
CA VAL A 320 -3.31 14.91 10.15
C VAL A 320 -2.52 16.06 9.50
N GLY A 321 -2.23 17.10 10.29
CA GLY A 321 -1.58 18.33 9.81
C GLY A 321 -2.53 19.33 9.15
N HIS A 322 -3.85 19.08 9.20
CA HIS A 322 -4.87 19.96 8.62
C HIS A 322 -5.85 20.46 9.71
N PRO A 323 -6.44 21.65 9.50
CA PRO A 323 -7.49 22.14 10.40
C PRO A 323 -8.67 21.17 10.47
N SER A 324 -9.11 20.84 11.68
CA SER A 324 -10.32 20.04 11.87
C SER A 324 -11.55 20.82 11.46
N LYS A 325 -12.63 20.12 11.11
CA LYS A 325 -13.96 20.74 11.06
C LYS A 325 -14.46 20.95 12.47
N ASP A 326 -15.17 22.06 12.69
CA ASP A 326 -15.82 22.28 13.98
C ASP A 326 -17.05 21.36 14.15
N LEU A 327 -17.37 21.07 15.39
CA LEU A 327 -18.57 20.34 15.77
C LEU A 327 -19.39 21.22 16.71
N LEU A 328 -20.62 21.47 16.33
CA LEU A 328 -21.59 22.09 17.20
C LEU A 328 -22.19 21.01 18.11
N MET A 329 -21.91 21.09 19.40
CA MET A 329 -22.22 20.08 20.39
C MET A 329 -23.21 20.58 21.42
N ARG A 330 -23.98 19.66 21.98
CA ARG A 330 -24.78 19.90 23.20
C ARG A 330 -24.03 19.29 24.40
N GLN A 331 -23.81 20.09 25.42
CA GLN A 331 -23.15 19.64 26.63
C GLN A 331 -24.18 19.14 27.64
N LEU A 332 -23.92 17.96 28.22
CA LEU A 332 -24.65 17.54 29.43
C LEU A 332 -24.32 18.44 30.62
N PRO A 333 -25.27 18.66 31.54
CA PRO A 333 -24.96 19.27 32.84
C PRO A 333 -23.83 18.51 33.52
N ASN A 334 -22.88 19.26 34.10
CA ASN A 334 -21.72 18.67 34.79
C ASN A 334 -22.03 18.35 36.25
N ASP A 335 -23.27 17.99 36.59
CA ASP A 335 -23.65 17.55 37.91
C ASP A 335 -24.81 16.54 37.88
N THR A 336 -24.82 15.67 38.88
CA THR A 336 -25.79 14.59 39.04
C THR A 336 -27.23 15.12 39.21
N VAL A 337 -27.40 16.24 39.91
CA VAL A 337 -28.73 16.82 40.22
C VAL A 337 -29.43 17.25 38.92
N ARG A 338 -28.70 17.88 38.00
CA ARG A 338 -29.26 18.31 36.73
C ARG A 338 -29.51 17.12 35.79
N ILE A 339 -28.68 16.07 35.83
CA ILE A 339 -28.91 14.84 35.07
C ILE A 339 -30.17 14.13 35.55
N GLU A 340 -30.38 14.02 36.88
CA GLU A 340 -31.61 13.46 37.44
C GLU A 340 -32.85 14.25 37.06
N ALA A 341 -32.74 15.57 36.92
CA ALA A 341 -33.83 16.41 36.46
C ALA A 341 -34.21 16.17 34.98
N LEU A 342 -33.27 15.63 34.17
CA LEU A 342 -33.54 15.23 32.79
C LEU A 342 -34.27 13.90 32.66
N ARG A 343 -34.12 12.97 33.63
CA ARG A 343 -34.69 11.61 33.57
C ARG A 343 -36.19 11.58 33.35
N PRO A 344 -37.02 12.37 34.08
CA PRO A 344 -38.48 12.36 33.87
C PRO A 344 -38.90 12.72 32.44
N PHE A 345 -38.12 13.57 31.76
CA PHE A 345 -38.40 13.93 30.36
C PHE A 345 -38.00 12.83 29.39
N ILE A 346 -36.89 12.15 29.65
CA ILE A 346 -36.47 10.98 28.88
C ILE A 346 -37.48 9.86 29.08
N ASP A 347 -38.00 9.65 30.30
CA ASP A 347 -39.00 8.64 30.60
C ASP A 347 -40.36 8.98 29.96
N LYS A 348 -40.72 10.26 29.89
CA LYS A 348 -41.93 10.72 29.21
C LYS A 348 -41.92 10.42 27.70
N MET A 349 -40.76 10.44 27.08
CA MET A 349 -40.63 10.02 25.66
C MET A 349 -41.02 8.56 25.45
N LYS A 350 -40.84 7.69 26.44
CA LYS A 350 -41.25 6.30 26.41
C LYS A 350 -42.76 6.15 26.35
N ASP A 351 -43.49 7.05 27.07
CA ASP A 351 -44.96 6.98 27.24
C ASP A 351 -45.72 7.69 26.11
N GLU A 352 -45.15 8.70 25.48
CA GLU A 352 -45.83 9.47 24.42
C GLU A 352 -45.95 8.72 23.07
N GLY A 353 -45.42 7.50 22.98
CA GLY A 353 -45.78 6.51 21.96
C GLY A 353 -45.85 7.03 20.54
N VAL A 354 -44.99 8.03 20.17
CA VAL A 354 -44.95 8.50 18.79
C VAL A 354 -44.31 7.39 17.96
N PRO A 355 -45.10 6.64 17.16
CA PRO A 355 -44.53 5.63 16.32
C PRO A 355 -43.63 6.36 15.31
N ILE A 356 -42.32 6.09 15.39
CA ILE A 356 -41.49 6.27 14.21
C ILE A 356 -42.09 5.28 13.23
N GLU A 357 -42.84 5.78 12.26
CA GLU A 357 -43.55 4.91 11.30
C GLU A 357 -42.54 3.95 10.70
N LYS A 358 -42.74 2.66 11.00
CA LYS A 358 -41.96 1.54 10.40
C LYS A 358 -42.03 1.54 8.85
N ALA A 359 -42.88 2.39 8.30
CA ALA A 359 -43.20 2.47 6.89
C ALA A 359 -42.36 3.46 6.08
N LYS A 360 -41.48 4.28 6.68
CA LYS A 360 -40.63 5.15 5.88
C LYS A 360 -39.37 4.39 5.45
N PRO A 361 -39.16 4.11 4.16
CA PRO A 361 -37.97 3.43 3.65
C PRO A 361 -36.70 4.28 3.76
N ASP A 362 -36.84 5.54 4.18
CA ASP A 362 -35.77 6.52 4.22
C ASP A 362 -35.13 6.57 5.62
N PHE A 363 -33.97 5.95 5.73
CA PHE A 363 -33.13 5.96 6.95
C PHE A 363 -32.76 7.40 7.39
N GLU A 364 -32.56 8.33 6.44
CA GLU A 364 -32.21 9.72 6.75
C GLU A 364 -33.40 10.49 7.32
N ALA A 365 -34.61 10.26 6.84
CA ALA A 365 -35.80 10.91 7.40
C ALA A 365 -36.06 10.46 8.85
N ARG A 366 -35.90 9.15 9.15
CA ARG A 366 -36.01 8.62 10.53
C ARG A 366 -34.94 9.19 11.46
N ARG A 367 -33.71 9.29 10.97
CA ARG A 367 -32.59 9.91 11.69
C ARG A 367 -32.88 11.38 12.01
N ASN A 368 -33.40 12.13 11.05
CA ASN A 368 -33.73 13.54 11.25
C ASN A 368 -34.85 13.76 12.28
N ASP A 369 -35.86 12.88 12.34
CA ASP A 369 -36.89 12.93 13.35
C ASP A 369 -36.33 12.65 14.76
N VAL A 370 -35.47 11.67 14.92
CA VAL A 370 -34.79 11.37 16.18
C VAL A 370 -33.94 12.56 16.64
N VAL A 371 -33.16 13.14 15.71
CA VAL A 371 -32.32 14.30 15.98
C VAL A 371 -33.16 15.52 16.40
N ARG A 372 -34.29 15.75 15.74
CA ARG A 372 -35.21 16.84 16.08
C ARG A 372 -35.75 16.71 17.52
N ILE A 373 -36.16 15.51 17.91
CA ILE A 373 -36.70 15.25 19.24
C ILE A 373 -35.64 15.39 20.33
N LEU A 374 -34.43 14.89 20.05
CA LEU A 374 -33.28 15.10 20.93
C LEU A 374 -32.97 16.59 21.08
N ASN A 375 -33.04 17.37 20.02
CA ASN A 375 -32.86 18.81 20.08
C ASN A 375 -33.94 19.49 20.89
N ASP A 376 -35.20 19.11 20.72
CA ASP A 376 -36.32 19.69 21.50
C ASP A 376 -36.18 19.39 22.97
N LEU A 377 -35.78 18.18 23.36
CA LEU A 377 -35.46 17.82 24.73
C LEU A 377 -34.33 18.64 25.32
N ILE A 378 -33.20 18.72 24.58
CA ILE A 378 -32.02 19.42 25.03
C ILE A 378 -32.29 20.94 25.13
N ASN A 379 -33.04 21.51 24.17
CA ASN A 379 -33.44 22.92 24.20
C ASN A 379 -34.32 23.26 25.40
N HIS A 380 -35.18 22.34 25.80
CA HIS A 380 -36.05 22.54 26.99
C HIS A 380 -35.25 22.74 28.27
N PHE A 381 -34.00 22.26 28.34
CA PHE A 381 -33.14 22.35 29.54
C PHE A 381 -32.14 23.51 29.54
N GLY A 382 -32.25 24.46 28.59
CA GLY A 382 -31.45 25.67 28.58
C GLY A 382 -29.96 25.48 28.37
N HIS A 383 -29.56 24.51 27.51
CA HIS A 383 -28.16 24.26 27.22
C HIS A 383 -27.58 25.24 26.23
N THR A 384 -26.33 25.62 26.48
CA THR A 384 -25.52 26.37 25.55
C THR A 384 -24.92 25.42 24.50
N ASP A 385 -25.05 25.80 23.25
CA ASP A 385 -24.29 25.16 22.19
C ASP A 385 -22.79 25.35 22.43
N LEU A 386 -22.03 24.27 22.36
CA LEU A 386 -20.61 24.29 22.56
C LEU A 386 -19.92 23.95 21.24
N SER A 387 -19.10 24.86 20.75
CA SER A 387 -18.17 24.62 19.66
C SER A 387 -16.85 24.14 20.24
N VAL A 388 -16.31 23.01 19.70
CA VAL A 388 -15.00 22.52 20.12
C VAL A 388 -13.91 23.54 19.83
N HIS A 389 -14.05 24.29 18.73
CA HIS A 389 -13.09 25.33 18.35
C HIS A 389 -13.12 26.54 19.27
N SER A 390 -14.27 26.89 19.83
CA SER A 390 -14.43 28.08 20.69
C SER A 390 -13.77 27.92 22.07
N ILE A 391 -13.47 26.69 22.50
CA ILE A 391 -12.89 26.44 23.81
C ILE A 391 -11.36 26.56 23.74
N PRO A 392 -10.75 27.52 24.44
CA PRO A 392 -9.30 27.65 24.43
C PRO A 392 -8.63 26.50 25.22
N ALA A 393 -7.67 25.84 24.62
CA ALA A 393 -6.83 24.82 25.25
C ALA A 393 -5.52 24.70 24.50
N LYS A 394 -4.44 24.25 25.18
CA LYS A 394 -3.19 23.92 24.51
C LYS A 394 -3.37 22.70 23.60
N TYR A 395 -4.06 21.69 24.11
CA TYR A 395 -4.45 20.48 23.40
C TYR A 395 -5.93 20.19 23.62
N LYS A 396 -6.59 19.63 22.62
CA LYS A 396 -7.98 19.18 22.67
C LYS A 396 -8.05 17.73 22.25
N MET A 397 -8.43 16.85 23.18
CA MET A 397 -8.68 15.44 22.89
C MET A 397 -10.16 15.24 22.64
N VAL A 398 -10.54 14.89 21.42
CA VAL A 398 -11.91 14.56 21.04
C VAL A 398 -12.03 13.04 21.00
N VAL A 399 -12.89 12.47 21.82
CA VAL A 399 -13.15 11.04 21.87
C VAL A 399 -14.60 10.73 21.53
N PHE A 400 -14.80 9.94 20.49
CA PHE A 400 -16.09 9.43 20.06
C PHE A 400 -16.32 8.07 20.70
N TRP A 401 -17.37 7.92 21.48
CA TRP A 401 -17.61 6.73 22.28
C TRP A 401 -19.09 6.42 22.50
N GLU A 402 -19.38 5.21 22.98
CA GLU A 402 -20.73 4.78 23.34
C GLU A 402 -20.70 3.81 24.54
N PRO A 403 -21.70 3.82 25.41
CA PRO A 403 -21.72 3.01 26.63
C PRO A 403 -21.97 1.52 26.37
N ASP A 404 -22.43 1.12 25.19
CA ASP A 404 -22.65 -0.26 24.82
C ASP A 404 -21.41 -0.94 24.24
N CYS A 405 -20.41 -0.20 23.85
CA CYS A 405 -19.12 -0.71 23.36
C CYS A 405 -18.29 -1.26 24.53
N SER A 406 -17.84 -2.51 24.44
CA SER A 406 -17.02 -3.16 25.48
C SER A 406 -15.71 -2.40 25.73
N HIS A 407 -15.01 -2.03 24.67
CA HIS A 407 -13.76 -1.26 24.77
C HIS A 407 -13.98 0.12 25.40
N CYS A 408 -15.09 0.78 25.08
CA CYS A 408 -15.41 2.06 25.69
C CYS A 408 -15.65 1.95 27.21
N LYS A 409 -16.31 0.87 27.64
CA LYS A 409 -16.55 0.61 29.08
C LYS A 409 -15.25 0.51 29.88
N GLU A 410 -14.20 0.00 29.27
CA GLU A 410 -12.89 -0.16 29.89
C GLU A 410 -12.04 1.11 29.76
N GLU A 411 -12.03 1.72 28.59
CA GLU A 411 -11.11 2.83 28.27
C GLU A 411 -11.58 4.18 28.83
N MET A 412 -12.89 4.47 28.82
CA MET A 412 -13.38 5.78 29.25
C MET A 412 -13.12 6.09 30.73
N PRO A 413 -13.29 5.16 31.69
CA PRO A 413 -12.92 5.40 33.09
C PRO A 413 -11.41 5.59 33.29
N LYS A 414 -10.57 4.85 32.53
CA LYS A 414 -9.11 4.99 32.56
C LYS A 414 -8.70 6.36 32.03
N LEU A 415 -9.25 6.75 30.88
CA LEU A 415 -9.02 8.08 30.32
C LEU A 415 -9.44 9.19 31.27
N PHE A 416 -10.60 9.06 31.95
CA PHE A 416 -11.08 10.07 32.90
C PHE A 416 -10.16 10.20 34.12
N SER A 417 -9.68 9.07 34.67
CA SER A 417 -8.67 9.11 35.75
C SER A 417 -7.39 9.77 35.27
N PHE A 418 -6.88 9.34 34.13
CA PHE A 418 -5.67 9.88 33.52
C PHE A 418 -5.80 11.38 33.18
N TYR A 419 -6.98 11.82 32.78
CA TYR A 419 -7.28 13.22 32.57
C TYR A 419 -7.10 14.05 33.86
N LYS A 420 -7.67 13.59 34.97
CA LYS A 420 -7.59 14.32 36.27
C LYS A 420 -6.15 14.39 36.77
N ASP A 421 -5.42 13.29 36.65
CA ASP A 421 -4.10 13.15 37.25
C ASP A 421 -2.98 13.73 36.35
N THR A 422 -3.19 13.79 35.05
CA THR A 422 -2.11 14.08 34.09
C THR A 422 -2.52 15.06 32.98
N LEU A 423 -3.52 14.76 32.16
CA LEU A 423 -3.81 15.57 30.95
C LEU A 423 -4.23 17.02 31.28
N ASN A 424 -4.98 17.19 32.33
CA ASN A 424 -5.41 18.52 32.78
C ASN A 424 -4.23 19.42 33.18
N THR A 425 -3.15 18.84 33.74
CA THR A 425 -1.95 19.59 34.17
C THR A 425 -1.14 20.15 33.01
N ILE A 426 -1.22 19.56 31.84
CA ILE A 426 -0.54 20.01 30.62
C ILE A 426 -1.42 20.87 29.70
N GLY A 427 -2.58 21.32 30.18
CA GLY A 427 -3.50 22.17 29.43
C GLY A 427 -4.31 21.45 28.34
N CYS A 428 -4.43 20.12 28.43
CA CYS A 428 -5.31 19.34 27.57
C CYS A 428 -6.75 19.37 28.10
N LYS A 429 -7.74 19.59 27.22
CA LYS A 429 -9.17 19.43 27.51
C LYS A 429 -9.74 18.25 26.73
N VAL A 430 -10.69 17.55 27.34
CA VAL A 430 -11.30 16.35 26.76
C VAL A 430 -12.76 16.61 26.39
N PHE A 431 -13.08 16.28 25.13
CA PHE A 431 -14.41 16.38 24.53
C PHE A 431 -14.93 14.95 24.30
N ALA A 432 -15.66 14.43 25.29
CA ALA A 432 -16.20 13.06 25.26
C ALA A 432 -17.54 13.05 24.51
N VAL A 433 -17.51 12.76 23.23
CA VAL A 433 -18.65 12.84 22.33
C VAL A 433 -19.37 11.49 22.28
N TYR A 434 -20.60 11.47 22.77
CA TYR A 434 -21.48 10.31 22.66
C TYR A 434 -21.86 10.07 21.20
N MET A 435 -21.68 8.84 20.75
CA MET A 435 -22.09 8.38 19.43
C MET A 435 -23.42 7.65 19.51
N ASN A 436 -24.38 8.13 18.74
CA ASN A 436 -25.66 7.48 18.59
C ASN A 436 -25.59 6.50 17.42
N ARG A 437 -25.31 5.21 17.70
CA ARG A 437 -25.40 4.15 16.68
C ARG A 437 -26.78 3.51 16.74
N SER A 438 -27.38 3.25 15.61
CA SER A 438 -28.55 2.35 15.46
C SER A 438 -29.74 2.70 16.35
N VAL A 439 -30.22 3.94 16.28
CA VAL A 439 -31.51 4.30 16.87
C VAL A 439 -32.57 4.09 15.83
N ASP A 440 -33.28 2.97 15.93
CA ASP A 440 -34.35 2.59 15.01
C ASP A 440 -35.74 3.11 15.47
N ASN A 441 -35.87 3.47 16.75
CA ASN A 441 -37.10 3.93 17.36
C ASN A 441 -36.86 4.70 18.66
N PHE A 442 -37.93 5.36 19.21
CA PHE A 442 -37.84 6.10 20.46
C PHE A 442 -37.44 5.26 21.67
N GLY A 443 -37.88 4.00 21.73
CA GLY A 443 -37.48 3.12 22.82
C GLY A 443 -35.99 2.84 22.84
N ASP A 444 -35.37 2.72 21.65
CA ASP A 444 -33.95 2.57 21.54
C ASP A 444 -33.21 3.85 21.95
N LEU A 445 -33.69 5.00 21.50
CA LEU A 445 -33.13 6.29 21.90
C LEU A 445 -33.15 6.46 23.42
N HIS A 446 -34.33 6.25 24.05
CA HIS A 446 -34.51 6.31 25.49
C HIS A 446 -33.53 5.39 26.23
N ARG A 447 -33.42 4.12 25.77
CA ARG A 447 -32.50 3.14 26.36
C ARG A 447 -31.03 3.58 26.23
N HIS A 448 -30.62 4.07 25.08
CA HIS A 448 -29.24 4.51 24.82
C HIS A 448 -28.89 5.77 25.64
N MET A 449 -29.78 6.74 25.69
CA MET A 449 -29.57 7.97 26.50
C MET A 449 -29.47 7.67 28.01
N ASN A 450 -30.34 6.79 28.53
CA ASN A 450 -30.27 6.38 29.93
C ASN A 450 -28.97 5.62 30.23
N LYS A 451 -28.54 4.70 29.37
CA LYS A 451 -27.24 4.03 29.52
C LYS A 451 -26.06 5.01 29.56
N TRP A 452 -26.10 6.04 28.71
CA TRP A 452 -25.06 7.05 28.68
C TRP A 452 -25.03 7.84 29.98
N PHE A 453 -26.19 8.32 30.48
CA PHE A 453 -26.30 9.02 31.72
C PHE A 453 -25.87 8.14 32.90
N ASP A 454 -26.38 6.92 33.00
CA ASP A 454 -26.01 5.97 34.06
C ASP A 454 -24.49 5.71 34.08
N PHE A 455 -23.88 5.62 32.92
CA PHE A 455 -22.45 5.39 32.83
C PHE A 455 -21.66 6.62 33.32
N VAL A 456 -22.01 7.82 32.85
CA VAL A 456 -21.35 9.07 33.24
C VAL A 456 -21.50 9.32 34.75
N GLU A 457 -22.70 9.12 35.33
CA GLU A 457 -22.98 9.25 36.77
C GLU A 457 -22.23 8.21 37.61
N LYS A 458 -22.34 6.94 37.24
CA LYS A 458 -21.69 5.83 37.95
C LYS A 458 -20.16 6.00 38.00
N GLN A 459 -19.58 6.48 36.92
CA GLN A 459 -18.14 6.73 36.83
C GLN A 459 -17.74 8.11 37.32
N LYS A 460 -18.72 8.94 37.73
CA LYS A 460 -18.52 10.32 38.20
C LYS A 460 -17.67 11.16 37.23
N MET A 461 -17.94 11.03 35.93
CA MET A 461 -17.13 11.66 34.88
C MET A 461 -17.42 13.15 34.73
N PHE A 462 -17.24 13.90 35.82
CA PHE A 462 -17.45 15.35 35.92
C PHE A 462 -16.17 16.00 36.41
N ALA A 463 -15.59 16.88 35.60
CA ALA A 463 -14.41 17.67 35.95
C ALA A 463 -14.35 18.94 35.10
N SER A 464 -13.69 19.99 35.59
CA SER A 464 -13.41 21.18 34.80
C SER A 464 -12.52 20.83 33.61
N GLY A 465 -12.93 21.20 32.38
CA GLY A 465 -12.21 20.88 31.16
C GLY A 465 -12.48 19.47 30.58
N TRP A 466 -13.36 18.71 31.24
CA TRP A 466 -13.95 17.48 30.69
C TRP A 466 -15.39 17.78 30.27
N TYR A 467 -15.70 17.52 29.00
CA TYR A 467 -17.01 17.85 28.41
C TYR A 467 -17.70 16.56 27.94
N ASN A 468 -18.83 16.21 28.57
CA ASN A 468 -19.70 15.15 28.10
C ASN A 468 -20.66 15.73 27.06
N LEU A 469 -20.52 15.32 25.82
CA LEU A 469 -21.12 15.98 24.66
C LEU A 469 -21.97 15.05 23.84
N PHE A 470 -22.97 15.63 23.20
CA PHE A 470 -23.78 15.00 22.18
C PHE A 470 -23.79 15.87 20.91
N ASN A 471 -23.58 15.26 19.73
CA ASN A 471 -23.70 15.94 18.45
C ASN A 471 -25.06 15.65 17.83
N PRO A 472 -26.00 16.60 17.86
CA PRO A 472 -27.39 16.36 17.44
C PRO A 472 -27.55 16.10 15.93
N PHE A 473 -26.55 16.46 15.12
CA PHE A 473 -26.59 16.36 13.66
C PHE A 473 -25.70 15.24 13.10
N ASP A 474 -25.10 14.42 13.95
CA ASP A 474 -24.16 13.35 13.56
C ASP A 474 -23.01 13.81 12.62
N GLN A 475 -22.67 15.09 12.67
CA GLN A 475 -21.64 15.69 11.80
C GLN A 475 -20.26 15.03 11.94
N TYR A 476 -20.02 14.35 13.06
CA TYR A 476 -18.77 13.63 13.30
C TYR A 476 -18.53 12.51 12.28
N ARG A 477 -19.58 11.94 11.69
CA ARG A 477 -19.43 10.87 10.67
C ARG A 477 -18.81 11.39 9.38
N GLU A 478 -19.08 12.63 9.05
CA GLU A 478 -18.54 13.27 7.84
C GLU A 478 -17.29 14.09 8.14
N ASN A 479 -17.28 14.78 9.28
CA ASN A 479 -16.19 15.68 9.64
C ASN A 479 -14.96 14.96 10.19
N PHE A 480 -15.14 13.78 10.80
CA PHE A 480 -14.07 13.00 11.44
C PHE A 480 -14.01 11.55 10.94
N ASP A 481 -14.78 11.17 9.93
CA ASP A 481 -14.82 9.79 9.36
C ASP A 481 -14.86 8.71 10.46
N VAL A 482 -15.72 8.91 11.46
CA VAL A 482 -15.81 8.01 12.62
C VAL A 482 -16.70 6.83 12.28
N ASN A 483 -16.11 5.63 12.27
CA ASN A 483 -16.78 4.36 11.93
C ASN A 483 -16.73 3.33 13.06
N SER A 484 -15.95 3.56 14.11
CA SER A 484 -15.76 2.66 15.26
C SER A 484 -15.62 3.45 16.57
N THR A 485 -15.83 2.78 17.70
CA THR A 485 -15.69 3.35 19.05
C THR A 485 -14.80 2.47 19.92
N PRO A 486 -14.00 3.05 20.82
CA PRO A 486 -13.70 4.48 20.91
C PRO A 486 -12.79 4.95 19.76
N THR A 487 -13.01 6.17 19.27
CA THR A 487 -12.11 6.78 18.28
C THR A 487 -11.59 8.11 18.84
N PHE A 488 -10.28 8.31 18.83
CA PHE A 488 -9.60 9.45 19.39
C PHE A 488 -9.05 10.37 18.31
N TYR A 489 -9.18 11.68 18.54
CA TYR A 489 -8.52 12.74 17.80
C TYR A 489 -7.81 13.68 18.77
N LEU A 490 -6.63 14.14 18.41
CA LEU A 490 -5.90 15.15 19.15
C LEU A 490 -5.74 16.39 18.27
N LEU A 491 -6.20 17.54 18.78
CA LEU A 491 -6.05 18.83 18.12
C LEU A 491 -5.10 19.71 18.93
N ASP A 492 -4.38 20.56 18.23
CA ASP A 492 -3.58 21.62 18.85
C ASP A 492 -4.42 22.86 19.22
N SER A 493 -3.75 23.91 19.70
CA SER A 493 -4.39 25.20 20.06
C SER A 493 -5.03 25.94 18.89
N LYS A 494 -4.64 25.63 17.64
CA LYS A 494 -5.19 26.18 16.40
C LYS A 494 -6.30 25.32 15.81
N ASN A 495 -6.65 24.22 16.47
CA ASN A 495 -7.59 23.20 16.01
C ASN A 495 -7.08 22.38 14.81
N GLU A 496 -5.77 22.30 14.59
CA GLU A 496 -5.19 21.37 13.64
C GLU A 496 -5.14 19.95 14.23
N ILE A 497 -5.47 18.95 13.43
CA ILE A 497 -5.40 17.55 13.84
C ILE A 497 -3.94 17.11 13.86
N ILE A 498 -3.40 16.89 15.06
CA ILE A 498 -2.01 16.45 15.22
C ILE A 498 -1.86 14.94 15.40
N ALA A 499 -2.94 14.26 15.81
CA ALA A 499 -3.00 12.79 15.83
C ALA A 499 -4.45 12.29 15.77
N LYS A 500 -4.61 11.05 15.31
CA LYS A 500 -5.90 10.35 15.28
C LYS A 500 -5.75 8.83 15.34
N ARG A 501 -6.78 8.15 15.87
CA ARG A 501 -6.90 6.68 15.85
C ARG A 501 -5.75 5.94 16.55
N ILE A 502 -5.07 6.59 17.47
CA ILE A 502 -4.09 6.01 18.39
C ILE A 502 -4.62 6.10 19.83
N SER A 503 -4.05 5.34 20.76
CA SER A 503 -4.48 5.37 22.15
C SER A 503 -4.22 6.73 22.82
N PHE A 504 -4.99 7.06 23.87
CA PHE A 504 -4.76 8.31 24.60
C PHE A 504 -3.38 8.36 25.28
N HIS A 505 -2.80 7.22 25.63
CA HIS A 505 -1.41 7.15 26.13
C HIS A 505 -0.39 7.55 25.05
N GLN A 506 -0.57 7.05 23.83
CA GLN A 506 0.30 7.46 22.71
C GLN A 506 0.13 8.94 22.36
N MET A 507 -1.10 9.46 22.46
CA MET A 507 -1.35 10.90 22.30
C MET A 507 -0.64 11.72 23.36
N TYR A 508 -0.61 11.25 24.60
CA TYR A 508 0.11 11.91 25.69
C TYR A 508 1.63 11.95 25.44
N GLU A 509 2.22 10.82 25.01
CA GLU A 509 3.65 10.81 24.65
C GLU A 509 3.96 11.76 23.50
N LEU A 510 3.05 11.87 22.52
CA LEU A 510 3.19 12.85 21.45
C LEU A 510 3.14 14.30 21.98
N MET A 511 2.18 14.62 22.87
CA MET A 511 2.09 15.95 23.48
C MET A 511 3.37 16.32 24.23
N LYS A 512 3.94 15.40 25.01
CA LYS A 512 5.24 15.59 25.70
C LYS A 512 6.36 15.89 24.71
N TYR A 513 6.46 15.09 23.65
CA TYR A 513 7.48 15.29 22.62
C TYR A 513 7.36 16.68 21.97
N LEU A 514 6.13 17.11 21.66
CA LEU A 514 5.88 18.43 21.08
C LEU A 514 6.23 19.56 22.04
N ASP A 515 5.92 19.41 23.34
CA ASP A 515 6.24 20.39 24.38
C ASP A 515 7.77 20.53 24.54
N GLU A 516 8.50 19.42 24.60
CA GLU A 516 9.98 19.43 24.66
C GLU A 516 10.60 20.06 23.42
N ALA A 517 10.03 19.80 22.24
CA ALA A 517 10.50 20.39 21.00
C ALA A 517 10.28 21.91 20.95
N GLU A 518 9.11 22.37 21.44
CA GLU A 518 8.80 23.80 21.55
C GLU A 518 9.74 24.52 22.53
N GLU A 519 10.03 23.92 23.69
CA GLU A 519 10.96 24.48 24.67
C GLU A 519 12.39 24.59 24.12
N LYS A 520 12.87 23.58 23.41
CA LYS A 520 14.19 23.60 22.75
C LYS A 520 14.30 24.68 21.66
N GLN A 521 13.19 25.03 21.01
CA GLN A 521 13.16 26.13 20.03
C GLN A 521 13.16 27.50 20.67
N LYS A 522 12.48 27.66 21.81
CA LYS A 522 12.43 28.93 22.57
C LYS A 522 13.74 29.21 23.34
N GLY A 523 14.53 28.19 23.61
CA GLY A 523 15.83 28.31 24.30
C GLY A 523 17.02 28.59 23.37
N LYS A 524 16.79 28.64 22.06
CA LYS A 524 17.73 29.09 21.02
C LYS A 524 17.43 30.52 20.60
#